data_b8347a77e6469e5eb72f726c2e90e25a
#
_entry.id   b8347a77e6469e5eb72f726c2e90e25a
#
_cell.length_a   1.000
_cell.length_b   1.000
_cell.length_c   1.000
_cell.angle_alpha   90.00
_cell.angle_beta   90.00
_cell.angle_gamma   90.00
#
_symmetry.space_group_name_H-M   'P 1'
#
loop_
_entity.id
_entity.type
_entity.pdbx_description
1 polymer ?
#
loop_
_entity_poly.entity_id
_entity_poly.type
_entity_poly.pdbx_seq_one_letter_code
_entity_poly.pdbx_strand_id
1 'polypeptide(L)'
;NREKGHSLAAWGHKLGMEKGEFCDFTCLSKEMVDYCIQDTKITTKLYEHLMNKEKKDFSDISIELEHKIRFVINEQQEYGFYLNMQKAHMLMTETKSKAKEIETEVLSDIKPRAKFIKKVVPKIKLDGEMSSVGLKQIPNYETVVGGEFSIVEFQPINLASPQQIVERMQEYGWKPVELTPKGNPKVSERNLETVSANAPKALQQLAEWKMLETRWKTVEAWIDAVDDDNPQPMGIFPPTIKLTQSSIL
;
A
#
# COMPACT_ATOMS: atom_id res chain seq x y z
N ASN A 1 -13.56 18.58 12.06
CA ASN A 1 -14.28 17.76 11.06
C ASN A 1 -13.31 17.18 10.04
N ARG A 2 -12.55 16.14 10.46
CA ARG A 2 -11.58 15.43 9.60
C ARG A 2 -12.26 14.47 8.59
N GLU A 3 -13.56 14.28 8.67
CA GLU A 3 -14.29 13.22 7.94
C GLU A 3 -14.55 13.50 6.45
N LYS A 4 -14.34 14.71 5.94
CA LYS A 4 -14.68 15.04 4.53
C LYS A 4 -13.52 15.47 3.64
N GLY A 5 -12.25 15.26 4.10
CA GLY A 5 -11.07 15.62 3.32
C GLY A 5 -10.85 17.14 3.19
N HIS A 6 -9.63 17.50 2.72
CA HIS A 6 -9.19 18.89 2.52
C HIS A 6 -8.90 19.20 1.04
N SER A 7 -9.43 18.40 0.10
CA SER A 7 -9.28 18.66 -1.33
C SER A 7 -10.08 19.89 -1.75
N LEU A 8 -9.68 20.54 -2.84
CA LEU A 8 -10.41 21.68 -3.40
C LEU A 8 -11.87 21.32 -3.73
N ALA A 9 -12.12 20.09 -4.20
CA ALA A 9 -13.47 19.59 -4.45
C ALA A 9 -14.30 19.51 -3.16
N ALA A 10 -13.70 19.00 -2.06
CA ALA A 10 -14.40 18.93 -0.77
C ALA A 10 -14.72 20.32 -0.20
N TRP A 11 -13.81 21.28 -0.37
CA TRP A 11 -14.06 22.67 0.01
C TRP A 11 -15.06 23.35 -0.92
N GLY A 12 -14.98 23.11 -2.22
CA GLY A 12 -15.95 23.61 -3.20
C GLY A 12 -17.37 23.21 -2.81
N HIS A 13 -17.59 21.93 -2.50
CA HIS A 13 -18.87 21.44 -2.01
C HIS A 13 -19.33 22.15 -0.71
N LYS A 14 -18.43 22.31 0.28
CA LYS A 14 -18.73 23.02 1.55
C LYS A 14 -19.11 24.49 1.32
N LEU A 15 -18.48 25.13 0.33
CA LEU A 15 -18.70 26.55 0.00
C LEU A 15 -19.84 26.78 -0.99
N GLY A 16 -20.53 25.71 -1.42
CA GLY A 16 -21.61 25.78 -2.40
C GLY A 16 -21.12 26.15 -3.81
N MET A 17 -19.90 25.79 -4.16
CA MET A 17 -19.29 25.97 -5.48
C MET A 17 -18.69 24.64 -5.93
N GLU A 18 -19.40 23.90 -6.77
CA GLU A 18 -18.92 22.61 -7.25
C GLU A 18 -17.68 22.79 -8.13
N LYS A 19 -16.69 21.92 -7.89
CA LYS A 19 -15.52 21.81 -8.75
C LYS A 19 -15.92 21.11 -10.04
N GLY A 20 -15.55 21.67 -11.20
CA GLY A 20 -15.73 21.02 -12.49
C GLY A 20 -14.90 19.74 -12.62
N GLU A 21 -15.34 18.83 -13.46
CA GLU A 21 -14.58 17.64 -13.84
C GLU A 21 -13.86 17.91 -15.17
N PHE A 22 -12.54 17.72 -15.20
CA PHE A 22 -11.72 17.82 -16.39
C PHE A 22 -10.56 16.85 -16.28
N CYS A 23 -10.24 16.15 -17.38
CA CYS A 23 -9.22 15.08 -17.36
C CYS A 23 -8.21 15.16 -18.51
N ASP A 24 -8.48 15.91 -19.58
CA ASP A 24 -7.58 16.00 -20.73
C ASP A 24 -6.68 17.25 -20.65
N PHE A 25 -5.50 17.08 -20.05
CA PHE A 25 -4.48 18.12 -19.92
C PHE A 25 -3.41 18.07 -21.05
N THR A 26 -3.65 17.34 -22.12
CA THR A 26 -2.66 17.13 -23.19
C THR A 26 -2.47 18.36 -24.09
N CYS A 27 -3.52 19.17 -24.26
CA CYS A 27 -3.46 20.40 -25.04
C CYS A 27 -4.33 21.50 -24.42
N LEU A 28 -3.96 22.76 -24.70
CA LEU A 28 -4.74 23.90 -24.26
C LEU A 28 -6.10 23.93 -24.98
N SER A 29 -7.20 23.83 -24.23
CA SER A 29 -8.56 23.94 -24.73
C SER A 29 -9.35 24.99 -23.96
N LYS A 30 -10.49 25.39 -24.50
CA LYS A 30 -11.40 26.33 -23.82
C LYS A 30 -11.94 25.71 -22.52
N GLU A 31 -12.29 24.45 -22.56
CA GLU A 31 -12.78 23.68 -21.40
C GLU A 31 -11.73 23.63 -20.28
N MET A 32 -10.45 23.47 -20.63
CA MET A 32 -9.34 23.56 -19.69
C MET A 32 -9.25 24.94 -19.05
N VAL A 33 -9.40 26.01 -19.83
CA VAL A 33 -9.39 27.38 -19.31
C VAL A 33 -10.58 27.62 -18.37
N ASP A 34 -11.78 27.19 -18.77
CA ASP A 34 -12.99 27.32 -17.94
C ASP A 34 -12.86 26.53 -16.62
N TYR A 35 -12.27 25.34 -16.67
CA TYR A 35 -11.94 24.54 -15.47
C TYR A 35 -10.94 25.28 -14.55
N CYS A 36 -9.87 25.85 -15.08
CA CYS A 36 -8.90 26.62 -14.30
C CYS A 36 -9.53 27.88 -13.67
N ILE A 37 -10.42 28.56 -14.41
CA ILE A 37 -11.16 29.71 -13.88
C ILE A 37 -12.04 29.29 -12.72
N GLN A 38 -12.74 28.17 -12.83
CA GLN A 38 -13.59 27.64 -11.76
C GLN A 38 -12.76 27.27 -10.51
N ASP A 39 -11.63 26.58 -10.67
CA ASP A 39 -10.73 26.25 -9.57
C ASP A 39 -10.18 27.51 -8.87
N THR A 40 -9.85 28.55 -9.64
CA THR A 40 -9.40 29.84 -9.09
C THR A 40 -10.51 30.52 -8.28
N LYS A 41 -11.76 30.52 -8.77
CA LYS A 41 -12.90 31.08 -8.03
C LYS A 41 -13.13 30.36 -6.70
N ILE A 42 -13.05 29.02 -6.69
CA ILE A 42 -13.21 28.22 -5.46
C ILE A 42 -12.07 28.55 -4.49
N THR A 43 -10.84 28.65 -4.99
CA THR A 43 -9.64 28.97 -4.18
C THR A 43 -9.77 30.37 -3.54
N THR A 44 -10.23 31.36 -4.31
CA THR A 44 -10.45 32.73 -3.78
C THR A 44 -11.51 32.71 -2.69
N LYS A 45 -12.64 32.07 -2.91
CA LYS A 45 -13.71 31.96 -1.91
C LYS A 45 -13.27 31.19 -0.66
N LEU A 46 -12.44 30.15 -0.83
CA LEU A 46 -11.83 29.43 0.28
C LEU A 46 -10.90 30.34 1.09
N TYR A 47 -10.04 31.10 0.42
CA TYR A 47 -9.16 32.06 1.07
C TYR A 47 -9.97 33.09 1.91
N GLU A 48 -11.00 33.68 1.34
CA GLU A 48 -11.87 34.61 2.05
C GLU A 48 -12.57 33.95 3.25
N HIS A 49 -13.04 32.72 3.09
CA HIS A 49 -13.65 31.95 4.17
C HIS A 49 -12.67 31.70 5.33
N LEU A 50 -11.45 31.26 5.02
CA LEU A 50 -10.41 31.01 6.02
C LEU A 50 -10.01 32.31 6.74
N MET A 51 -9.79 33.39 5.99
CA MET A 51 -9.42 34.68 6.58
C MET A 51 -10.51 35.27 7.47
N ASN A 52 -11.79 35.10 7.13
CA ASN A 52 -12.89 35.65 7.90
C ASN A 52 -13.31 34.78 9.10
N LYS A 53 -13.20 33.47 9.00
CA LYS A 53 -13.77 32.53 9.97
C LYS A 53 -12.74 31.87 10.86
N GLU A 54 -11.62 31.43 10.29
CA GLU A 54 -10.61 30.64 11.02
C GLU A 54 -9.46 31.49 11.54
N LYS A 55 -9.23 32.69 11.00
CA LYS A 55 -8.24 33.63 11.52
C LYS A 55 -8.50 34.01 12.99
N LYS A 56 -9.73 33.86 13.46
CA LYS A 56 -10.10 34.12 14.87
C LYS A 56 -9.53 33.09 15.84
N ASP A 57 -9.24 31.88 15.36
CA ASP A 57 -8.76 30.76 16.15
C ASP A 57 -7.23 30.65 16.15
N PHE A 58 -6.54 31.37 15.24
CA PHE A 58 -5.09 31.38 15.09
C PHE A 58 -4.52 32.80 15.20
N SER A 59 -3.40 32.93 15.90
CA SER A 59 -2.71 34.21 15.94
C SER A 59 -2.01 34.51 14.61
N ASP A 60 -1.87 35.80 14.26
CA ASP A 60 -1.12 36.21 13.07
C ASP A 60 0.32 35.68 13.10
N ILE A 61 0.95 35.59 14.29
CA ILE A 61 2.28 35.01 14.48
C ILE A 61 2.32 33.54 14.09
N SER A 62 1.29 32.77 14.46
CA SER A 62 1.22 31.33 14.08
C SER A 62 1.10 31.15 12.56
N ILE A 63 0.27 31.95 11.90
CA ILE A 63 0.10 31.93 10.44
C ILE A 63 1.41 32.33 9.74
N GLU A 64 2.07 33.38 10.22
CA GLU A 64 3.35 33.84 9.68
C GLU A 64 4.45 32.77 9.86
N LEU A 65 4.49 32.10 11.01
CA LEU A 65 5.45 31.01 11.27
C LEU A 65 5.26 29.85 10.27
N GLU A 66 4.02 29.40 10.03
CA GLU A 66 3.74 28.36 9.08
C GLU A 66 4.15 28.73 7.64
N HIS A 67 3.92 29.99 7.25
CA HIS A 67 4.38 30.48 5.96
C HIS A 67 5.91 30.52 5.86
N LYS A 68 6.62 30.98 6.91
CA LYS A 68 8.09 31.00 6.93
C LYS A 68 8.70 29.62 6.90
N ILE A 69 8.14 28.66 7.66
CA ILE A 69 8.58 27.26 7.64
C ILE A 69 8.45 26.67 6.23
N ARG A 70 7.43 27.06 5.45
CA ARG A 70 7.28 26.58 4.08
C ARG A 70 8.48 26.92 3.19
N PHE A 71 9.08 28.10 3.34
CA PHE A 71 10.30 28.46 2.61
C PHE A 71 11.48 27.57 3.01
N VAL A 72 11.66 27.32 4.30
CA VAL A 72 12.71 26.43 4.79
C VAL A 72 12.53 25.00 4.25
N ILE A 73 11.29 24.50 4.25
CA ILE A 73 10.98 23.16 3.68
C ILE A 73 11.27 23.12 2.17
N ASN A 74 10.93 24.19 1.44
CA ASN A 74 11.25 24.26 0.00
C ASN A 74 12.76 24.22 -0.25
N GLU A 75 13.54 25.00 0.51
CA GLU A 75 15.00 24.95 0.42
C GLU A 75 15.53 23.56 0.75
N GLN A 76 15.02 22.90 1.79
CA GLN A 76 15.40 21.52 2.12
C GLN A 76 15.07 20.53 1.00
N GLN A 77 13.92 20.73 0.33
CA GLN A 77 13.52 19.89 -0.80
C GLN A 77 14.42 20.09 -2.04
N GLU A 78 14.86 21.32 -2.28
CA GLU A 78 15.77 21.65 -3.38
C GLU A 78 17.18 21.15 -3.14
N TYR A 79 17.68 21.33 -1.91
CA TYR A 79 19.02 20.85 -1.52
C TYR A 79 19.07 19.33 -1.37
N GLY A 80 17.98 18.72 -0.86
CA GLY A 80 17.92 17.30 -0.55
C GLY A 80 18.78 16.89 0.65
N PHE A 81 18.99 15.60 0.78
CA PHE A 81 19.82 14.99 1.83
C PHE A 81 20.85 14.05 1.22
N TYR A 82 22.03 14.05 1.83
CA TYR A 82 23.05 13.09 1.46
C TYR A 82 22.66 11.66 1.79
N LEU A 83 22.68 10.76 0.81
CA LEU A 83 22.55 9.34 1.00
C LEU A 83 23.89 8.64 0.74
N ASN A 84 24.40 7.91 1.72
CA ASN A 84 25.53 7.03 1.50
C ASN A 84 25.04 5.77 0.76
N MET A 85 25.18 5.78 -0.57
CA MET A 85 24.70 4.71 -1.46
C MET A 85 25.22 3.33 -1.07
N GLN A 86 26.51 3.22 -0.74
CA GLN A 86 27.13 1.96 -0.36
C GLN A 86 26.46 1.40 0.91
N LYS A 87 26.28 2.23 1.94
CA LYS A 87 25.62 1.80 3.18
C LYS A 87 24.13 1.51 2.96
N ALA A 88 23.46 2.27 2.11
CA ALA A 88 22.06 2.04 1.77
C ALA A 88 21.87 0.69 1.08
N HIS A 89 22.67 0.37 0.07
CA HIS A 89 22.63 -0.95 -0.60
C HIS A 89 22.97 -2.10 0.35
N MET A 90 23.98 -1.93 1.22
CA MET A 90 24.29 -2.95 2.24
C MET A 90 23.12 -3.18 3.18
N LEU A 91 22.54 -2.11 3.73
CA LEU A 91 21.39 -2.19 4.64
C LEU A 91 20.16 -2.81 3.96
N MET A 92 19.88 -2.42 2.71
CA MET A 92 18.80 -3.00 1.93
C MET A 92 19.00 -4.49 1.72
N THR A 93 20.20 -4.90 1.32
CA THR A 93 20.52 -6.32 1.07
C THR A 93 20.41 -7.15 2.34
N GLU A 94 20.94 -6.65 3.46
CA GLU A 94 20.89 -7.35 4.75
C GLU A 94 19.43 -7.50 5.25
N THR A 95 18.64 -6.42 5.21
CA THR A 95 17.25 -6.45 5.67
C THR A 95 16.38 -7.32 4.77
N LYS A 96 16.61 -7.30 3.44
CA LYS A 96 15.90 -8.12 2.46
C LYS A 96 16.25 -9.61 2.62
N SER A 97 17.51 -9.95 2.91
CA SER A 97 17.92 -11.32 3.19
C SER A 97 17.23 -11.86 4.44
N LYS A 98 17.26 -11.13 5.54
CA LYS A 98 16.57 -11.52 6.79
C LYS A 98 15.07 -11.68 6.59
N ALA A 99 14.43 -10.76 5.88
CA ALA A 99 13.00 -10.88 5.55
C ALA A 99 12.71 -12.15 4.74
N LYS A 100 13.61 -12.51 3.80
CA LYS A 100 13.48 -13.71 2.98
C LYS A 100 13.67 -14.99 3.77
N GLU A 101 14.58 -15.01 4.74
CA GLU A 101 14.77 -16.13 5.66
C GLU A 101 13.49 -16.40 6.46
N ILE A 102 12.93 -15.35 7.09
CA ILE A 102 11.66 -15.46 7.83
C ILE A 102 10.51 -15.89 6.90
N GLU A 103 10.42 -15.31 5.70
CA GLU A 103 9.41 -15.72 4.71
C GLU A 103 9.48 -17.21 4.41
N THR A 104 10.68 -17.74 4.24
CA THR A 104 10.91 -19.17 3.95
C THR A 104 10.47 -20.05 5.13
N GLU A 105 10.81 -19.65 6.36
CA GLU A 105 10.36 -20.35 7.57
C GLU A 105 8.82 -20.32 7.69
N VAL A 106 8.22 -19.16 7.52
CA VAL A 106 6.75 -18.98 7.56
C VAL A 106 6.04 -19.84 6.52
N LEU A 107 6.56 -19.87 5.28
CA LEU A 107 5.99 -20.68 4.20
C LEU A 107 6.15 -22.18 4.42
N SER A 108 7.19 -22.63 5.13
CA SER A 108 7.36 -24.04 5.47
C SER A 108 6.43 -24.49 6.58
N ASP A 109 6.17 -23.64 7.57
CA ASP A 109 5.37 -23.99 8.75
C ASP A 109 3.87 -23.85 8.52
N ILE A 110 3.47 -22.89 7.68
CA ILE A 110 2.05 -22.66 7.37
C ILE A 110 1.63 -23.54 6.19
N LYS A 111 0.83 -24.56 6.49
CA LYS A 111 0.32 -25.49 5.46
C LYS A 111 -0.48 -24.76 4.38
N PRO A 112 -0.30 -25.11 3.09
CA PRO A 112 -1.13 -24.59 2.01
C PRO A 112 -2.61 -24.84 2.27
N ARG A 113 -3.45 -23.88 1.89
CA ARG A 113 -4.90 -23.98 2.02
C ARG A 113 -5.50 -24.56 0.75
N ALA A 114 -6.41 -25.54 0.92
CA ALA A 114 -7.17 -26.07 -0.19
C ALA A 114 -8.18 -25.02 -0.67
N LYS A 115 -8.01 -24.55 -1.89
CA LYS A 115 -8.96 -23.68 -2.57
C LYS A 115 -9.85 -24.52 -3.47
N PHE A 116 -11.14 -24.48 -3.22
CA PHE A 116 -12.12 -25.14 -4.10
C PHE A 116 -12.12 -24.47 -5.48
N ILE A 117 -11.95 -25.28 -6.54
CA ILE A 117 -12.02 -24.81 -7.93
C ILE A 117 -13.38 -25.12 -8.51
N LYS A 118 -13.73 -26.41 -8.52
CA LYS A 118 -15.03 -26.85 -9.04
C LYS A 118 -15.40 -28.25 -8.56
N LYS A 119 -16.70 -28.53 -8.57
CA LYS A 119 -17.25 -29.86 -8.39
C LYS A 119 -17.38 -30.51 -9.77
N VAL A 120 -16.97 -31.77 -9.88
CA VAL A 120 -17.08 -32.55 -11.09
C VAL A 120 -18.04 -33.71 -10.82
N VAL A 121 -19.07 -33.82 -11.66
CA VAL A 121 -20.01 -34.93 -11.66
C VAL A 121 -19.69 -35.74 -12.91
N PRO A 122 -18.99 -36.88 -12.78
CA PRO A 122 -18.65 -37.71 -13.92
C PRO A 122 -19.90 -38.22 -14.61
N LYS A 123 -19.96 -38.14 -15.95
CA LYS A 123 -21.04 -38.76 -16.72
C LYS A 123 -20.75 -40.23 -16.87
N ILE A 124 -21.76 -41.06 -16.62
CA ILE A 124 -21.72 -42.49 -16.86
C ILE A 124 -22.21 -42.73 -18.30
N LYS A 125 -21.45 -43.52 -19.06
CA LYS A 125 -21.83 -43.96 -20.40
C LYS A 125 -22.94 -45.01 -20.34
N LEU A 126 -23.56 -45.34 -21.49
CA LEU A 126 -24.62 -46.37 -21.60
C LEU A 126 -24.14 -47.77 -21.22
N ASP A 127 -22.84 -48.04 -21.33
CA ASP A 127 -22.18 -49.28 -20.94
C ASP A 127 -21.88 -49.39 -19.43
N GLY A 128 -22.23 -48.38 -18.65
CA GLY A 128 -21.96 -48.28 -17.21
C GLY A 128 -20.58 -47.78 -16.86
N GLU A 129 -19.70 -47.53 -17.84
CA GLU A 129 -18.38 -46.99 -17.59
C GLU A 129 -18.39 -45.46 -17.43
N MET A 130 -17.41 -44.95 -16.69
CA MET A 130 -17.24 -43.51 -16.51
C MET A 130 -16.70 -42.85 -17.78
N SER A 131 -17.27 -41.71 -18.15
CA SER A 131 -16.80 -40.93 -19.31
C SER A 131 -15.37 -40.46 -19.12
N SER A 132 -14.50 -40.74 -20.09
CA SER A 132 -13.10 -40.27 -20.09
C SER A 132 -12.93 -38.74 -20.02
N VAL A 133 -13.95 -37.98 -20.42
CA VAL A 133 -13.92 -36.51 -20.36
C VAL A 133 -13.89 -36.01 -18.93
N GLY A 134 -14.57 -36.67 -18.00
CA GLY A 134 -14.50 -36.36 -16.56
C GLY A 134 -13.15 -36.75 -15.95
N LEU A 135 -12.59 -37.87 -16.35
CA LEU A 135 -11.32 -38.41 -15.83
C LEU A 135 -10.11 -37.64 -16.30
N LYS A 136 -10.10 -37.06 -17.51
CA LYS A 136 -9.01 -36.20 -18.01
C LYS A 136 -8.73 -34.94 -17.17
N GLN A 137 -9.64 -34.61 -16.25
CA GLN A 137 -9.46 -33.47 -15.35
C GLN A 137 -8.67 -33.82 -14.09
N ILE A 138 -8.35 -35.12 -13.89
CA ILE A 138 -7.55 -35.60 -12.77
C ILE A 138 -6.16 -35.90 -13.30
N PRO A 139 -5.11 -35.20 -12.84
CA PRO A 139 -3.72 -35.58 -13.14
C PRO A 139 -3.49 -36.97 -12.53
N ASN A 140 -2.97 -37.93 -13.31
CA ASN A 140 -2.64 -39.27 -12.86
C ASN A 140 -3.86 -40.07 -12.32
N TYR A 141 -4.93 -40.21 -13.11
CA TYR A 141 -6.17 -40.88 -12.74
C TYR A 141 -6.07 -42.44 -12.71
N GLU A 142 -5.04 -42.95 -12.08
CA GLU A 142 -4.93 -44.42 -11.82
C GLU A 142 -5.93 -44.90 -10.74
N THR A 143 -6.58 -43.98 -10.06
CA THR A 143 -7.54 -44.28 -9.00
C THR A 143 -8.96 -44.32 -9.54
N VAL A 144 -9.70 -45.35 -9.23
CA VAL A 144 -11.13 -45.47 -9.59
C VAL A 144 -11.94 -44.45 -8.82
N VAL A 145 -12.48 -43.46 -9.50
CA VAL A 145 -13.40 -42.47 -8.92
C VAL A 145 -14.83 -43.01 -9.08
N GLY A 146 -15.45 -43.41 -7.98
CA GLY A 146 -16.78 -44.02 -7.97
C GLY A 146 -17.94 -43.02 -7.92
N GLY A 147 -17.71 -41.72 -7.97
CA GLY A 147 -18.75 -40.72 -7.81
C GLY A 147 -18.33 -39.28 -8.05
N GLU A 148 -19.08 -38.36 -7.48
CA GLU A 148 -18.77 -36.93 -7.54
C GLU A 148 -17.48 -36.63 -6.79
N PHE A 149 -16.67 -35.74 -7.33
CA PHE A 149 -15.45 -35.26 -6.67
C PHE A 149 -15.26 -33.75 -6.83
N SER A 150 -14.45 -33.16 -5.96
CA SER A 150 -14.09 -31.77 -6.01
C SER A 150 -12.62 -31.59 -6.41
N ILE A 151 -12.39 -30.70 -7.36
CA ILE A 151 -11.03 -30.27 -7.70
C ILE A 151 -10.66 -29.15 -6.74
N VAL A 152 -9.56 -29.33 -6.03
CA VAL A 152 -8.99 -28.36 -5.12
C VAL A 152 -7.54 -28.07 -5.52
N GLU A 153 -7.14 -26.81 -5.35
CA GLU A 153 -5.76 -26.39 -5.53
C GLU A 153 -5.20 -26.02 -4.15
N PHE A 154 -4.02 -26.53 -3.82
CA PHE A 154 -3.35 -26.18 -2.58
C PHE A 154 -2.53 -24.93 -2.82
N GLN A 155 -3.00 -23.80 -2.27
CA GLN A 155 -2.33 -22.50 -2.39
C GLN A 155 -1.56 -22.19 -1.12
N PRO A 156 -0.22 -21.93 -1.22
CA PRO A 156 0.55 -21.39 -0.10
C PRO A 156 0.06 -20.00 0.27
N ILE A 157 0.32 -19.57 1.50
CA ILE A 157 0.02 -18.21 1.91
C ILE A 157 0.84 -17.22 1.07
N ASN A 158 0.18 -16.17 0.59
CA ASN A 158 0.85 -15.05 -0.07
C ASN A 158 1.01 -13.90 0.94
N LEU A 159 2.23 -13.68 1.42
CA LEU A 159 2.54 -12.62 2.39
C LEU A 159 2.44 -11.21 1.78
N ALA A 160 2.41 -11.07 0.45
CA ALA A 160 2.07 -9.81 -0.20
C ALA A 160 0.56 -9.48 -0.15
N SER A 161 -0.29 -10.44 0.26
CA SER A 161 -1.73 -10.24 0.38
C SER A 161 -2.15 -9.98 1.84
N PRO A 162 -2.47 -8.73 2.22
CA PRO A 162 -2.94 -8.41 3.57
C PRO A 162 -4.15 -9.25 4.00
N GLN A 163 -5.06 -9.52 3.06
CA GLN A 163 -6.25 -10.32 3.32
C GLN A 163 -5.89 -11.75 3.75
N GLN A 164 -4.95 -12.41 3.05
CA GLN A 164 -4.54 -13.77 3.39
C GLN A 164 -3.82 -13.84 4.73
N ILE A 165 -3.01 -12.84 5.06
CA ILE A 165 -2.38 -12.72 6.38
C ILE A 165 -3.46 -12.63 7.46
N VAL A 166 -4.42 -11.71 7.30
CA VAL A 166 -5.54 -11.52 8.23
C VAL A 166 -6.34 -12.80 8.43
N GLU A 167 -6.73 -13.47 7.35
CA GLU A 167 -7.49 -14.72 7.41
C GLU A 167 -6.73 -15.80 8.21
N ARG A 168 -5.42 -15.94 7.96
CA ARG A 168 -4.59 -16.91 8.69
C ARG A 168 -4.44 -16.56 10.16
N MET A 169 -4.24 -15.29 10.47
CA MET A 169 -4.12 -14.83 11.87
C MET A 169 -5.42 -15.04 12.64
N GLN A 170 -6.57 -14.78 12.01
CA GLN A 170 -7.89 -14.98 12.61
C GLN A 170 -8.23 -16.44 12.85
N GLU A 171 -7.78 -17.39 12.03
CA GLU A 171 -7.92 -18.83 12.27
C GLU A 171 -7.32 -19.26 13.63
N TYR A 172 -6.30 -18.53 14.11
CA TYR A 172 -5.66 -18.74 15.40
C TYR A 172 -6.16 -17.77 16.51
N GLY A 173 -7.33 -17.15 16.28
CA GLY A 173 -7.99 -16.32 17.28
C GLY A 173 -7.43 -14.90 17.39
N TRP A 174 -6.64 -14.43 16.43
CA TRP A 174 -6.13 -13.07 16.43
C TRP A 174 -7.27 -12.04 16.30
N LYS A 175 -7.23 -11.04 17.19
CA LYS A 175 -8.16 -9.91 17.17
C LYS A 175 -7.37 -8.65 16.88
N PRO A 176 -7.55 -8.03 15.69
CA PRO A 176 -6.83 -6.82 15.33
C PRO A 176 -7.26 -5.65 16.22
N VAL A 177 -6.29 -4.86 16.65
CA VAL A 177 -6.52 -3.63 17.43
C VAL A 177 -6.71 -2.44 16.50
N GLU A 178 -5.97 -2.41 15.38
CA GLU A 178 -6.04 -1.33 14.41
C GLU A 178 -6.81 -1.75 13.14
N LEU A 179 -7.72 -0.88 12.71
CA LEU A 179 -8.47 -1.05 11.48
C LEU A 179 -8.11 0.06 10.46
N THR A 180 -8.26 -0.25 9.19
CA THR A 180 -8.17 0.75 8.11
C THR A 180 -9.43 1.64 8.13
N PRO A 181 -9.44 2.81 7.45
CA PRO A 181 -10.63 3.64 7.32
C PRO A 181 -11.85 2.92 6.73
N LYS A 182 -11.61 1.81 6.00
CA LYS A 182 -12.67 0.95 5.43
C LYS A 182 -13.13 -0.16 6.37
N GLY A 183 -12.64 -0.20 7.62
CA GLY A 183 -13.00 -1.21 8.62
C GLY A 183 -12.26 -2.54 8.51
N ASN A 184 -11.32 -2.70 7.59
CA ASN A 184 -10.53 -3.91 7.48
C ASN A 184 -9.35 -3.92 8.46
N PRO A 185 -8.92 -5.07 9.00
CA PRO A 185 -7.72 -5.17 9.82
C PRO A 185 -6.49 -4.60 9.12
N LYS A 186 -5.75 -3.75 9.82
CA LYS A 186 -4.50 -3.19 9.29
C LYS A 186 -3.36 -4.17 9.51
N VAL A 187 -2.65 -4.52 8.44
CA VAL A 187 -1.45 -5.35 8.51
C VAL A 187 -0.24 -4.43 8.73
N SER A 188 0.03 -4.10 10.00
CA SER A 188 1.18 -3.33 10.46
C SER A 188 1.94 -4.12 11.51
N GLU A 189 3.24 -3.85 11.69
CA GLU A 189 4.08 -4.44 12.72
C GLU A 189 3.36 -4.46 14.07
N ARG A 190 2.99 -3.29 14.57
CA ARG A 190 2.31 -3.10 15.85
C ARG A 190 1.02 -3.93 16.01
N ASN A 191 0.24 -4.07 14.93
CA ASN A 191 -1.01 -4.82 14.98
C ASN A 191 -0.74 -6.34 14.95
N LEU A 192 0.29 -6.77 14.21
CA LEU A 192 0.71 -8.18 14.15
C LEU A 192 1.36 -8.68 15.45
N GLU A 193 2.02 -7.80 16.22
CA GLU A 193 2.57 -8.13 17.53
C GLU A 193 1.48 -8.54 18.55
N THR A 194 0.22 -8.19 18.30
CA THR A 194 -0.90 -8.57 19.18
C THR A 194 -1.35 -10.03 19.01
N VAL A 195 -0.65 -10.81 18.19
CA VAL A 195 -0.92 -12.23 18.03
C VAL A 195 -0.67 -12.98 19.34
N SER A 196 -1.52 -13.97 19.64
CA SER A 196 -1.39 -14.77 20.87
C SER A 196 -0.05 -15.53 20.91
N ALA A 197 0.56 -15.59 22.10
CA ALA A 197 1.74 -16.43 22.33
C ALA A 197 1.52 -17.93 22.06
N ASN A 198 0.24 -18.36 22.03
CA ASN A 198 -0.14 -19.74 21.71
C ASN A 198 -0.28 -19.98 20.19
N ALA A 199 -0.16 -18.94 19.36
CA ALA A 199 -0.17 -19.11 17.93
C ALA A 199 1.11 -19.80 17.44
N PRO A 200 1.10 -20.47 16.28
CA PRO A 200 2.30 -21.02 15.67
C PRO A 200 3.43 -19.99 15.57
N LYS A 201 4.67 -20.42 15.79
CA LYS A 201 5.84 -19.54 15.74
C LYS A 201 5.91 -18.74 14.43
N ALA A 202 5.57 -19.38 13.33
CA ALA A 202 5.52 -18.74 12.01
C ALA A 202 4.61 -17.49 11.97
N LEU A 203 3.45 -17.52 12.67
CA LEU A 203 2.56 -16.36 12.74
C LEU A 203 3.11 -15.26 13.65
N GLN A 204 3.83 -15.64 14.71
CA GLN A 204 4.49 -14.67 15.60
C GLN A 204 5.64 -13.92 14.89
N GLN A 205 6.32 -14.56 13.94
CA GLN A 205 7.38 -13.96 13.14
C GLN A 205 6.86 -12.98 12.07
N LEU A 206 5.56 -12.97 11.77
CA LEU A 206 5.01 -12.07 10.76
C LEU A 206 5.17 -10.59 11.11
N ALA A 207 5.20 -10.22 12.38
CA ALA A 207 5.44 -8.85 12.82
C ALA A 207 6.87 -8.41 12.44
N GLU A 208 7.87 -9.24 12.75
CA GLU A 208 9.27 -8.98 12.39
C GLU A 208 9.47 -8.95 10.88
N TRP A 209 8.89 -9.90 10.16
CA TRP A 209 8.90 -9.91 8.70
C TRP A 209 8.33 -8.60 8.13
N LYS A 210 7.19 -8.13 8.65
CA LYS A 210 6.55 -6.90 8.18
C LYS A 210 7.39 -5.66 8.47
N MET A 211 8.03 -5.62 9.62
CA MET A 211 8.99 -4.56 9.98
C MET A 211 10.16 -4.52 8.98
N LEU A 212 10.77 -5.66 8.73
CA LEU A 212 11.89 -5.77 7.79
C LEU A 212 11.46 -5.41 6.36
N GLU A 213 10.28 -5.89 5.93
CA GLU A 213 9.70 -5.55 4.63
C GLU A 213 9.53 -4.04 4.47
N THR A 214 8.99 -3.38 5.46
CA THR A 214 8.79 -1.93 5.44
C THR A 214 10.12 -1.18 5.38
N ARG A 215 11.12 -1.63 6.15
CA ARG A 215 12.44 -0.99 6.20
C ARG A 215 13.18 -1.09 4.88
N TRP A 216 13.29 -2.31 4.30
CA TRP A 216 14.03 -2.43 3.04
C TRP A 216 13.34 -1.72 1.89
N LYS A 217 11.99 -1.72 1.83
CA LYS A 217 11.23 -0.93 0.84
C LYS A 217 11.44 0.57 0.99
N THR A 218 11.55 1.05 2.23
CA THR A 218 11.86 2.46 2.50
C THR A 218 13.25 2.82 1.99
N VAL A 219 14.25 1.98 2.26
CA VAL A 219 15.62 2.21 1.77
C VAL A 219 15.69 2.11 0.25
N GLU A 220 14.97 1.17 -0.36
CA GLU A 220 14.85 1.04 -1.82
C GLU A 220 14.27 2.31 -2.43
N ALA A 221 13.16 2.84 -1.86
CA ALA A 221 12.57 4.10 -2.30
C ALA A 221 13.52 5.31 -2.15
N TRP A 222 14.40 5.32 -1.14
CA TRP A 222 15.43 6.34 -1.02
C TRP A 222 16.50 6.21 -2.09
N ILE A 223 16.93 5.00 -2.42
CA ILE A 223 17.90 4.73 -3.49
C ILE A 223 17.32 5.18 -4.84
N ASP A 224 16.04 4.84 -5.10
CA ASP A 224 15.36 5.20 -6.34
C ASP A 224 15.10 6.73 -6.46
N ALA A 225 15.06 7.45 -5.32
CA ALA A 225 14.87 8.89 -5.30
C ALA A 225 16.18 9.68 -5.43
N VAL A 226 17.32 9.02 -5.60
CA VAL A 226 18.60 9.68 -5.83
C VAL A 226 18.59 10.33 -7.22
N ASP A 227 18.93 11.61 -7.26
CA ASP A 227 19.03 12.39 -8.49
C ASP A 227 20.46 12.27 -9.04
N ASP A 228 20.64 11.39 -10.02
CA ASP A 228 21.93 11.17 -10.68
C ASP A 228 22.31 12.34 -11.63
N ASP A 229 21.33 13.17 -12.02
CA ASP A 229 21.51 14.26 -12.99
C ASP A 229 21.95 15.60 -12.35
N ASN A 230 22.11 15.66 -11.03
CA ASN A 230 22.58 16.85 -10.36
C ASN A 230 24.06 16.71 -9.92
N PRO A 231 25.03 16.83 -10.85
CA PRO A 231 26.43 16.89 -10.50
C PRO A 231 26.68 18.21 -9.77
N GLN A 232 26.78 18.17 -8.46
CA GLN A 232 27.25 19.30 -7.68
C GLN A 232 28.59 19.79 -8.26
N PRO A 233 28.76 21.07 -8.44
CA PRO A 233 30.01 21.59 -9.01
C PRO A 233 31.17 21.29 -8.05
N MET A 234 32.15 20.53 -8.53
CA MET A 234 33.49 20.38 -7.98
C MET A 234 33.57 20.28 -6.44
N GLY A 235 33.13 19.23 -5.91
CA GLY A 235 33.40 18.80 -4.55
C GLY A 235 32.97 17.37 -4.41
N ILE A 236 33.68 16.60 -3.61
CA ILE A 236 33.39 15.19 -3.28
C ILE A 236 32.06 15.13 -2.52
N PHE A 237 30.96 15.49 -3.16
CA PHE A 237 29.63 15.41 -2.59
C PHE A 237 28.89 14.23 -3.25
N PRO A 238 28.39 13.33 -2.45
CA PRO A 238 27.67 12.14 -2.89
C PRO A 238 26.25 12.47 -3.36
N PRO A 239 25.59 11.54 -4.03
CA PRO A 239 24.25 11.73 -4.57
C PRO A 239 23.25 12.17 -3.51
N THR A 240 22.41 13.11 -3.84
CA THR A 240 21.46 13.75 -2.94
C THR A 240 20.05 13.24 -3.21
N ILE A 241 19.33 12.88 -2.16
CA ILE A 241 17.90 12.57 -2.28
C ILE A 241 17.13 13.87 -2.35
N LYS A 242 16.37 14.08 -3.41
CA LYS A 242 15.33 15.11 -3.44
C LYS A 242 14.07 14.57 -2.76
N LEU A 243 13.65 15.21 -1.68
CA LEU A 243 12.39 14.87 -1.01
C LEU A 243 11.24 15.33 -1.88
N THR A 244 10.49 14.38 -2.43
CA THR A 244 9.20 14.67 -3.06
C THR A 244 8.12 14.82 -1.99
N GLN A 245 7.05 15.57 -2.28
CA GLN A 245 5.92 15.74 -1.34
C GLN A 245 5.32 14.42 -0.85
N SER A 246 5.43 13.35 -1.63
CA SER A 246 4.97 12.01 -1.26
C SER A 246 5.86 11.30 -0.23
N SER A 247 7.07 11.80 0.03
CA SER A 247 8.03 11.21 0.97
C SER A 247 7.89 11.75 2.41
N ILE A 248 7.04 12.75 2.62
CA ILE A 248 6.88 13.46 3.90
C ILE A 248 5.55 13.12 4.62
N LEU A 249 4.62 12.41 3.95
CA LEU A 249 3.34 11.95 4.49
C LEU A 249 3.38 10.45 4.72
#